data_860991b09846072c0b710b7d71c77d2f
#
_entry.id   860991b09846072c0b710b7d71c77d2f
#
_cell.length_a   1.000
_cell.length_b   1.000
_cell.length_c   1.000
_cell.angle_alpha   90.00
_cell.angle_beta   90.00
_cell.angle_gamma   90.00
#
_symmetry.space_group_name_H-M   'P 1'
#
loop_
_entity.id
_entity.type
_entity.pdbx_description
1 polymer ?
#
loop_
_entity_poly.entity_id
_entity_poly.type
_entity_poly.pdbx_seq_one_letter_code
_entity_poly.pdbx_strand_id
1 'polypeptide(L)'
;MANKKRILSGVQPTGDLHIGNWLGAINNWVTLQEQYETFLCVVDLHAITASYNPKELSKNTISTAALYVACGIDPNICSIFVQSQISAHSELCWILNCMTPINWMERMIQFKEKSIQQGNNVSIGLFDYPILMAADILLYDADFVPVGEDQKQHLELARDIAQQRINARFSKDKNILKIPQPIIMKNGSKIMSLIDGSKKMSKSDPNEGSRINLLDPPEIITKKIKRAKSDSSIGIEFNNPERPESKNLLMIYSILSGKEISQCENEFLETGWGTFKKLITEQLIESLEPIQKKYKLLINDPYQLNKILNEGNEKAEDLANQTLKRVKSKLGFFEMEK
;
A
#
# COMPACT_ATOMS: atom_id res chain seq x y z
N MET A 1 21.74 17.68 -12.58
CA MET A 1 21.29 17.04 -11.33
C MET A 1 21.30 15.54 -11.57
N ALA A 2 21.87 14.73 -10.66
CA ALA A 2 21.81 13.26 -10.80
C ALA A 2 20.34 12.83 -10.80
N ASN A 3 19.98 11.97 -11.74
CA ASN A 3 18.60 11.46 -11.87
C ASN A 3 18.28 10.67 -10.61
N LYS A 4 17.29 11.13 -9.81
CA LYS A 4 16.86 10.40 -8.60
C LYS A 4 16.41 9.01 -9.00
N LYS A 5 16.73 8.00 -8.19
CA LYS A 5 16.18 6.66 -8.36
C LYS A 5 14.68 6.67 -8.11
N ARG A 6 13.94 5.78 -8.79
CA ARG A 6 12.48 5.79 -8.81
C ARG A 6 11.88 4.74 -7.90
N ILE A 7 10.84 5.15 -7.17
CA ILE A 7 10.01 4.27 -6.35
C ILE A 7 8.59 4.24 -6.90
N LEU A 8 7.99 3.06 -6.96
CA LEU A 8 6.55 2.88 -7.14
C LEU A 8 5.93 2.21 -5.92
N SER A 9 4.80 2.71 -5.49
CA SER A 9 3.95 2.05 -4.50
C SER A 9 2.47 2.42 -4.70
N GLY A 10 1.57 1.79 -3.96
CA GLY A 10 0.14 2.10 -4.07
C GLY A 10 -0.71 1.33 -3.08
N VAL A 11 -1.96 1.79 -2.93
CA VAL A 11 -2.98 1.14 -2.07
C VAL A 11 -4.29 1.01 -2.84
N GLN A 12 -4.97 -0.11 -2.64
CA GLN A 12 -6.30 -0.33 -3.17
C GLN A 12 -7.33 0.57 -2.46
N PRO A 13 -8.21 1.24 -3.21
CA PRO A 13 -9.28 2.08 -2.65
C PRO A 13 -10.48 1.23 -2.17
N THR A 14 -10.21 0.20 -1.37
CA THR A 14 -11.21 -0.70 -0.79
C THR A 14 -11.46 -0.33 0.66
N GLY A 15 -12.57 0.35 0.94
CA GLY A 15 -12.91 0.81 2.29
C GLY A 15 -11.94 1.86 2.87
N ASP A 16 -12.14 2.20 4.12
CA ASP A 16 -11.35 3.23 4.79
C ASP A 16 -9.91 2.80 5.07
N LEU A 17 -8.98 3.75 4.90
CA LEU A 17 -7.60 3.55 5.34
C LEU A 17 -7.55 3.55 6.88
N HIS A 18 -6.82 2.60 7.44
CA HIS A 18 -6.61 2.47 8.87
C HIS A 18 -5.16 2.78 9.27
N ILE A 19 -4.91 2.91 10.58
CA ILE A 19 -3.58 3.24 11.11
C ILE A 19 -2.51 2.24 10.65
N GLY A 20 -2.85 0.98 10.40
CA GLY A 20 -1.92 -0.01 9.85
C GLY A 20 -1.44 0.33 8.42
N ASN A 21 -2.28 0.94 7.58
CA ASN A 21 -1.87 1.45 6.27
C ASN A 21 -0.98 2.70 6.42
N TRP A 22 -1.34 3.60 7.32
CA TRP A 22 -0.59 4.83 7.55
C TRP A 22 0.79 4.53 8.16
N LEU A 23 0.85 3.90 9.33
CA LEU A 23 2.09 3.64 10.05
C LEU A 23 2.99 2.60 9.35
N GLY A 24 2.36 1.63 8.68
CA GLY A 24 3.09 0.54 7.99
C GLY A 24 3.58 0.88 6.58
N ALA A 25 2.93 1.81 5.88
CA ALA A 25 3.26 2.12 4.49
C ALA A 25 3.39 3.62 4.23
N ILE A 26 2.32 4.42 4.39
CA ILE A 26 2.28 5.81 3.92
C ILE A 26 3.33 6.67 4.64
N ASN A 27 3.51 6.50 5.95
CA ASN A 27 4.51 7.23 6.73
C ASN A 27 5.95 6.97 6.23
N ASN A 28 6.20 5.76 5.74
CA ASN A 28 7.48 5.43 5.11
C ASN A 28 7.66 6.15 3.77
N TRP A 29 6.58 6.27 2.97
CA TRP A 29 6.64 7.01 1.70
C TRP A 29 6.93 8.50 1.92
N VAL A 30 6.36 9.09 2.97
CA VAL A 30 6.66 10.48 3.38
C VAL A 30 8.15 10.66 3.66
N THR A 31 8.80 9.68 4.28
CA THR A 31 10.24 9.72 4.54
C THR A 31 11.08 9.56 3.25
N LEU A 32 10.60 8.77 2.30
CA LEU A 32 11.32 8.45 1.07
C LEU A 32 11.17 9.50 -0.03
N GLN A 33 10.09 10.30 -0.01
CA GLN A 33 9.75 11.23 -1.10
C GLN A 33 10.85 12.27 -1.40
N GLU A 34 11.63 12.67 -0.40
CA GLU A 34 12.73 13.61 -0.60
C GLU A 34 13.94 12.98 -1.33
N GLN A 35 14.15 11.69 -1.15
CA GLN A 35 15.32 10.97 -1.63
C GLN A 35 15.11 10.37 -3.03
N TYR A 36 13.85 10.06 -3.38
CA TYR A 36 13.49 9.31 -4.58
C TYR A 36 12.49 10.08 -5.45
N GLU A 37 12.47 9.77 -6.73
CA GLU A 37 11.36 10.11 -7.63
C GLU A 37 10.21 9.15 -7.34
N THR A 38 9.14 9.64 -6.71
CA THR A 38 8.11 8.78 -6.10
C THR A 38 6.81 8.82 -6.90
N PHE A 39 6.35 7.65 -7.32
CA PHE A 39 5.07 7.41 -7.97
C PHE A 39 4.15 6.65 -7.02
N LEU A 40 3.00 7.24 -6.70
CA LEU A 40 2.01 6.65 -5.79
C LEU A 40 0.67 6.44 -6.51
N CYS A 41 0.36 5.18 -6.75
CA CYS A 41 -0.81 4.76 -7.48
C CYS A 41 -1.98 4.47 -6.54
N VAL A 42 -3.16 4.99 -6.86
CA VAL A 42 -4.43 4.48 -6.31
C VAL A 42 -4.87 3.36 -7.23
N VAL A 43 -4.72 2.10 -6.78
CA VAL A 43 -4.85 0.90 -7.63
C VAL A 43 -6.30 0.40 -7.66
N ASP A 44 -7.16 1.13 -8.36
CA ASP A 44 -8.59 0.89 -8.46
C ASP A 44 -8.95 -0.31 -9.37
N LEU A 45 -8.13 -0.66 -10.37
CA LEU A 45 -8.30 -1.90 -11.13
C LEU A 45 -8.10 -3.14 -10.25
N HIS A 46 -7.18 -3.09 -9.28
CA HIS A 46 -7.05 -4.18 -8.30
C HIS A 46 -8.25 -4.27 -7.36
N ALA A 47 -8.92 -3.16 -7.09
CA ALA A 47 -10.08 -3.16 -6.18
C ALA A 47 -11.26 -3.99 -6.72
N ILE A 48 -11.41 -4.10 -8.03
CA ILE A 48 -12.51 -4.85 -8.66
C ILE A 48 -12.27 -6.36 -8.73
N THR A 49 -11.12 -6.85 -8.30
CA THR A 49 -10.84 -8.31 -8.23
C THR A 49 -11.56 -9.01 -7.08
N ALA A 50 -12.12 -8.24 -6.15
CA ALA A 50 -12.97 -8.70 -5.07
C ALA A 50 -14.38 -8.10 -5.21
N SER A 51 -15.32 -8.55 -4.38
CA SER A 51 -16.65 -7.94 -4.33
C SER A 51 -16.55 -6.48 -3.92
N TYR A 52 -17.12 -5.57 -4.70
CA TYR A 52 -17.09 -4.13 -4.49
C TYR A 52 -18.44 -3.48 -4.79
N ASN A 53 -18.67 -2.28 -4.25
CA ASN A 53 -19.82 -1.46 -4.56
C ASN A 53 -19.43 -0.42 -5.65
N PRO A 54 -19.98 -0.49 -6.87
CA PRO A 54 -19.64 0.45 -7.94
C PRO A 54 -19.92 1.92 -7.59
N LYS A 55 -20.91 2.19 -6.74
CA LYS A 55 -21.25 3.56 -6.31
C LYS A 55 -20.21 4.17 -5.36
N GLU A 56 -19.41 3.31 -4.70
CA GLU A 56 -18.41 3.73 -3.73
C GLU A 56 -16.98 3.72 -4.30
N LEU A 57 -16.72 2.99 -5.38
CA LEU A 57 -15.37 2.85 -5.93
C LEU A 57 -14.76 4.21 -6.26
N SER A 58 -15.46 5.06 -7.00
CA SER A 58 -14.98 6.41 -7.35
C SER A 58 -14.74 7.28 -6.10
N LYS A 59 -15.69 7.25 -5.16
CA LYS A 59 -15.58 7.99 -3.90
C LYS A 59 -14.37 7.52 -3.08
N ASN A 60 -14.15 6.21 -2.98
CA ASN A 60 -13.04 5.64 -2.25
C ASN A 60 -11.70 5.93 -2.94
N THR A 61 -11.67 5.96 -4.28
CA THR A 61 -10.49 6.35 -5.06
C THR A 61 -10.06 7.78 -4.75
N ILE A 62 -11.00 8.72 -4.80
CA ILE A 62 -10.77 10.12 -4.46
C ILE A 62 -10.37 10.28 -2.98
N SER A 63 -11.05 9.59 -2.07
CA SER A 63 -10.74 9.59 -0.64
C SER A 63 -9.33 9.07 -0.35
N THR A 64 -8.91 7.99 -1.03
CA THR A 64 -7.57 7.42 -0.88
C THR A 64 -6.49 8.40 -1.35
N ALA A 65 -6.68 9.07 -2.49
CA ALA A 65 -5.77 10.09 -2.98
C ALA A 65 -5.67 11.30 -2.03
N ALA A 66 -6.81 11.78 -1.51
CA ALA A 66 -6.85 12.85 -0.53
C ALA A 66 -6.13 12.46 0.77
N LEU A 67 -6.27 11.20 1.22
CA LEU A 67 -5.56 10.69 2.40
C LEU A 67 -4.04 10.59 2.18
N TYR A 68 -3.55 10.28 0.98
CA TYR A 68 -2.11 10.34 0.70
C TYR A 68 -1.56 11.74 1.01
N VAL A 69 -2.18 12.77 0.44
CA VAL A 69 -1.78 14.17 0.66
C VAL A 69 -1.98 14.58 2.12
N ALA A 70 -3.08 14.17 2.75
CA ALA A 70 -3.36 14.49 4.16
C ALA A 70 -2.34 13.88 5.11
N CYS A 71 -1.87 12.66 4.83
CA CYS A 71 -0.83 11.98 5.59
C CYS A 71 0.59 12.53 5.37
N GLY A 72 0.77 13.53 4.51
CA GLY A 72 2.08 14.21 4.35
C GLY A 72 2.78 13.97 3.01
N ILE A 73 2.16 13.27 2.06
CA ILE A 73 2.71 13.21 0.70
C ILE A 73 2.58 14.58 0.05
N ASP A 74 3.69 15.09 -0.47
CA ASP A 74 3.75 16.36 -1.20
C ASP A 74 3.54 16.13 -2.70
N PRO A 75 2.41 16.59 -3.28
CA PRO A 75 2.14 16.41 -4.70
C PRO A 75 3.06 17.21 -5.63
N ASN A 76 3.83 18.18 -5.09
CA ASN A 76 4.81 18.92 -5.90
C ASN A 76 6.07 18.08 -6.22
N ILE A 77 6.39 17.10 -5.39
CA ILE A 77 7.56 16.22 -5.55
C ILE A 77 7.21 14.76 -5.82
N CYS A 78 5.98 14.35 -5.53
CA CYS A 78 5.46 13.01 -5.81
C CYS A 78 4.41 13.04 -6.89
N SER A 79 4.37 12.02 -7.75
CA SER A 79 3.27 11.83 -8.70
C SER A 79 2.21 10.93 -8.06
N ILE A 80 1.03 11.50 -7.75
CA ILE A 80 -0.14 10.77 -7.25
C ILE A 80 -1.10 10.58 -8.42
N PHE A 81 -1.45 9.33 -8.75
CA PHE A 81 -2.26 9.04 -9.92
C PHE A 81 -3.21 7.86 -9.69
N VAL A 82 -4.20 7.72 -10.58
CA VAL A 82 -5.21 6.66 -10.53
C VAL A 82 -4.94 5.65 -11.64
N GLN A 83 -4.82 4.38 -11.27
CA GLN A 83 -4.45 3.28 -12.15
C GLN A 83 -5.33 3.19 -13.42
N SER A 84 -6.64 3.25 -13.25
CA SER A 84 -7.60 3.13 -14.36
C SER A 84 -7.56 4.29 -15.36
N GLN A 85 -6.95 5.42 -15.01
CA GLN A 85 -6.79 6.57 -15.90
C GLN A 85 -5.65 6.36 -16.92
N ILE A 86 -4.81 5.35 -16.74
CA ILE A 86 -3.65 5.06 -17.59
C ILE A 86 -3.82 3.67 -18.20
N SER A 87 -4.26 3.63 -19.47
CA SER A 87 -4.58 2.39 -20.20
C SER A 87 -3.38 1.43 -20.34
N ALA A 88 -2.17 1.96 -20.31
CA ALA A 88 -0.92 1.19 -20.39
C ALA A 88 -0.82 0.07 -19.35
N HIS A 89 -1.43 0.22 -18.17
CA HIS A 89 -1.48 -0.83 -17.14
C HIS A 89 -2.16 -2.10 -17.66
N SER A 90 -3.34 -1.96 -18.24
CA SER A 90 -4.12 -3.08 -18.78
C SER A 90 -3.47 -3.64 -20.05
N GLU A 91 -2.90 -2.79 -20.91
CA GLU A 91 -2.25 -3.24 -22.14
C GLU A 91 -0.96 -4.01 -21.84
N LEU A 92 -0.10 -3.51 -20.95
CA LEU A 92 1.08 -4.27 -20.56
C LEU A 92 0.71 -5.54 -19.79
N CYS A 93 -0.31 -5.51 -18.93
CA CYS A 93 -0.82 -6.70 -18.26
C CYS A 93 -1.16 -7.80 -19.27
N TRP A 94 -1.91 -7.47 -20.34
CA TRP A 94 -2.22 -8.44 -21.39
C TRP A 94 -0.96 -9.01 -22.06
N ILE A 95 0.01 -8.17 -22.40
CA ILE A 95 1.26 -8.61 -23.00
C ILE A 95 2.01 -9.55 -22.06
N LEU A 96 2.11 -9.22 -20.76
CA LEU A 96 2.78 -10.05 -19.77
C LEU A 96 2.03 -11.37 -19.53
N ASN A 97 0.72 -11.38 -19.59
CA ASN A 97 -0.11 -12.59 -19.55
C ASN A 97 0.27 -13.58 -20.64
N CYS A 98 0.42 -13.09 -21.87
CA CYS A 98 0.83 -13.95 -23.00
C CYS A 98 2.25 -14.50 -22.86
N MET A 99 3.07 -13.94 -21.99
CA MET A 99 4.47 -14.34 -21.79
C MET A 99 4.69 -15.17 -20.52
N THR A 100 3.77 -15.12 -19.56
CA THR A 100 3.93 -15.75 -18.25
C THR A 100 3.39 -17.18 -18.27
N PRO A 101 4.17 -18.19 -17.82
CA PRO A 101 3.68 -19.55 -17.71
C PRO A 101 2.62 -19.69 -16.62
N ILE A 102 1.54 -20.43 -16.91
CA ILE A 102 0.43 -20.63 -15.98
C ILE A 102 0.87 -21.25 -14.65
N ASN A 103 1.86 -22.15 -14.67
CA ASN A 103 2.38 -22.79 -13.46
C ASN A 103 3.10 -21.83 -12.50
N TRP A 104 3.53 -20.64 -12.98
CA TRP A 104 4.05 -19.59 -12.09
C TRP A 104 2.92 -18.97 -11.27
N MET A 105 1.76 -18.77 -11.90
CA MET A 105 0.57 -18.23 -11.28
C MET A 105 -0.06 -19.18 -10.26
N GLU A 106 -0.09 -20.47 -10.56
CA GLU A 106 -0.61 -21.53 -9.68
C GLU A 106 0.18 -21.64 -8.35
N ARG A 107 1.42 -21.14 -8.30
CA ARG A 107 2.26 -21.13 -7.10
C ARG A 107 2.01 -19.93 -6.20
N MET A 108 1.21 -18.94 -6.62
CA MET A 108 0.96 -17.73 -5.85
C MET A 108 0.16 -18.05 -4.59
N ILE A 109 0.76 -17.81 -3.43
CA ILE A 109 0.17 -18.14 -2.11
C ILE A 109 -1.09 -17.33 -1.87
N GLN A 110 -1.06 -16.04 -2.15
CA GLN A 110 -2.21 -15.16 -1.91
C GLN A 110 -3.42 -15.50 -2.79
N PHE A 111 -3.23 -16.02 -3.99
CA PHE A 111 -4.33 -16.52 -4.81
C PHE A 111 -5.03 -17.68 -4.09
N LYS A 112 -4.26 -18.64 -3.57
CA LYS A 112 -4.82 -19.81 -2.85
C LYS A 112 -5.61 -19.41 -1.62
N GLU A 113 -5.12 -18.47 -0.83
CA GLU A 113 -5.79 -17.97 0.36
C GLU A 113 -7.09 -17.24 0.04
N LYS A 114 -7.06 -16.33 -0.94
CA LYS A 114 -8.22 -15.52 -1.34
C LYS A 114 -9.28 -16.33 -2.09
N SER A 115 -8.88 -17.33 -2.88
CA SER A 115 -9.81 -18.20 -3.59
C SER A 115 -10.67 -19.03 -2.64
N ILE A 116 -10.11 -19.48 -1.51
CA ILE A 116 -10.86 -20.16 -0.45
C ILE A 116 -11.95 -19.24 0.12
N GLN A 117 -11.64 -17.95 0.30
CA GLN A 117 -12.60 -16.97 0.84
C GLN A 117 -13.73 -16.64 -0.14
N GLN A 118 -13.46 -16.63 -1.46
CA GLN A 118 -14.46 -16.33 -2.50
C GLN A 118 -15.28 -17.56 -2.93
N GLY A 119 -14.85 -18.78 -2.60
CA GLY A 119 -15.55 -20.02 -2.94
C GLY A 119 -15.78 -20.17 -4.45
N ASN A 120 -17.02 -20.42 -4.87
CA ASN A 120 -17.38 -20.64 -6.27
C ASN A 120 -17.36 -19.37 -7.15
N ASN A 121 -17.15 -18.19 -6.58
CA ASN A 121 -17.18 -16.92 -7.29
C ASN A 121 -15.77 -16.38 -7.62
N VAL A 122 -14.77 -17.25 -7.61
CA VAL A 122 -13.39 -16.86 -7.98
C VAL A 122 -13.33 -16.40 -9.42
N SER A 123 -12.96 -15.13 -9.63
CA SER A 123 -12.82 -14.54 -10.96
C SER A 123 -11.42 -14.81 -11.55
N ILE A 124 -11.33 -14.77 -12.90
CA ILE A 124 -10.01 -14.78 -13.58
C ILE A 124 -9.16 -13.60 -13.10
N GLY A 125 -9.76 -12.44 -12.86
CA GLY A 125 -9.05 -11.28 -12.32
C GLY A 125 -8.37 -11.54 -10.97
N LEU A 126 -8.95 -12.40 -10.11
CA LEU A 126 -8.28 -12.81 -8.87
C LEU A 126 -7.09 -13.73 -9.14
N PHE A 127 -7.11 -14.56 -10.18
CA PHE A 127 -5.97 -15.35 -10.61
C PHE A 127 -4.88 -14.49 -11.24
N ASP A 128 -5.29 -13.48 -12.01
CA ASP A 128 -4.45 -12.67 -12.88
C ASP A 128 -3.86 -11.40 -12.23
N TYR A 129 -4.40 -10.94 -11.09
CA TYR A 129 -3.95 -9.69 -10.47
C TYR A 129 -2.43 -9.61 -10.18
N PRO A 130 -1.67 -10.70 -9.94
CA PRO A 130 -0.23 -10.61 -9.78
C PRO A 130 0.50 -10.16 -11.05
N ILE A 131 -0.05 -10.46 -12.23
CA ILE A 131 0.49 -10.00 -13.52
C ILE A 131 0.14 -8.51 -13.72
N LEU A 132 -1.06 -8.09 -13.35
CA LEU A 132 -1.41 -6.66 -13.33
C LEU A 132 -0.46 -5.88 -12.39
N MET A 133 -0.17 -6.41 -11.21
CA MET A 133 0.81 -5.80 -10.30
C MET A 133 2.22 -5.76 -10.91
N ALA A 134 2.61 -6.80 -11.64
CA ALA A 134 3.89 -6.79 -12.37
C ALA A 134 3.89 -5.69 -13.45
N ALA A 135 2.79 -5.52 -14.19
CA ALA A 135 2.64 -4.44 -15.17
C ALA A 135 2.74 -3.07 -14.50
N ASP A 136 2.05 -2.87 -13.37
CA ASP A 136 2.11 -1.62 -12.59
C ASP A 136 3.56 -1.24 -12.27
N ILE A 137 4.34 -2.20 -11.77
CA ILE A 137 5.72 -1.98 -11.35
C ILE A 137 6.65 -1.71 -12.54
N LEU A 138 6.50 -2.49 -13.61
CA LEU A 138 7.43 -2.49 -14.73
C LEU A 138 7.23 -1.29 -15.67
N LEU A 139 6.01 -0.73 -15.76
CA LEU A 139 5.71 0.45 -16.57
C LEU A 139 6.54 1.67 -16.20
N TYR A 140 6.87 1.82 -14.93
CA TYR A 140 7.50 3.03 -14.42
C TYR A 140 9.02 2.94 -14.33
N ASP A 141 9.64 1.89 -14.87
CA ASP A 141 11.09 1.66 -14.72
C ASP A 141 11.54 1.86 -13.26
N ALA A 142 10.76 1.35 -12.30
CA ALA A 142 11.03 1.53 -10.88
C ALA A 142 12.38 0.88 -10.50
N ASP A 143 13.23 1.65 -9.79
CA ASP A 143 14.44 1.10 -9.18
C ASP A 143 14.07 0.25 -7.97
N PHE A 144 13.11 0.75 -7.21
CA PHE A 144 12.71 0.15 -5.95
C PHE A 144 11.20 0.08 -5.79
N VAL A 145 10.76 -0.96 -5.08
CA VAL A 145 9.38 -1.13 -4.65
C VAL A 145 9.37 -1.39 -3.15
N PRO A 146 8.78 -0.50 -2.33
CA PRO A 146 8.57 -0.75 -0.91
C PRO A 146 7.55 -1.86 -0.74
N VAL A 147 7.97 -3.00 -0.22
CA VAL A 147 7.12 -4.18 -0.04
C VAL A 147 7.16 -4.70 1.37
N GLY A 148 6.01 -5.14 1.89
CA GLY A 148 5.94 -6.01 3.05
C GLY A 148 6.30 -7.44 2.69
N GLU A 149 6.55 -8.27 3.70
CA GLU A 149 6.89 -9.70 3.52
C GLU A 149 5.87 -10.46 2.66
N ASP A 150 4.58 -10.13 2.82
CA ASP A 150 3.46 -10.74 2.11
C ASP A 150 3.42 -10.40 0.61
N GLN A 151 4.12 -9.36 0.18
CA GLN A 151 4.19 -8.92 -1.22
C GLN A 151 5.49 -9.31 -1.93
N LYS A 152 6.45 -9.92 -1.22
CA LYS A 152 7.73 -10.33 -1.81
C LYS A 152 7.55 -11.26 -3.01
N GLN A 153 6.65 -12.24 -2.90
CA GLN A 153 6.40 -13.21 -3.97
C GLN A 153 5.88 -12.53 -5.26
N HIS A 154 5.05 -11.49 -5.14
CA HIS A 154 4.58 -10.71 -6.29
C HIS A 154 5.70 -9.92 -6.95
N LEU A 155 6.58 -9.31 -6.15
CA LEU A 155 7.73 -8.59 -6.68
C LEU A 155 8.72 -9.53 -7.38
N GLU A 156 8.97 -10.71 -6.83
CA GLU A 156 9.81 -11.72 -7.50
C GLU A 156 9.17 -12.20 -8.81
N LEU A 157 7.84 -12.38 -8.87
CA LEU A 157 7.16 -12.69 -10.12
C LEU A 157 7.39 -11.57 -11.16
N ALA A 158 7.26 -10.30 -10.80
CA ALA A 158 7.52 -9.18 -11.71
C ALA A 158 8.98 -9.18 -12.21
N ARG A 159 9.94 -9.47 -11.35
CA ARG A 159 11.36 -9.59 -11.67
C ARG A 159 11.64 -10.74 -12.65
N ASP A 160 11.06 -11.92 -12.37
CA ASP A 160 11.20 -13.11 -13.22
C ASP A 160 10.59 -12.90 -14.60
N ILE A 161 9.40 -12.28 -14.69
CA ILE A 161 8.77 -11.91 -15.95
C ILE A 161 9.68 -10.96 -16.74
N ALA A 162 10.14 -9.87 -16.10
CA ALA A 162 11.02 -8.92 -16.78
C ALA A 162 12.31 -9.57 -17.25
N GLN A 163 12.99 -10.32 -16.40
CA GLN A 163 14.29 -10.89 -16.68
C GLN A 163 14.23 -12.04 -17.66
N GLN A 164 13.37 -13.05 -17.40
CA GLN A 164 13.40 -14.33 -18.13
C GLN A 164 12.46 -14.34 -19.33
N ARG A 165 11.32 -13.63 -19.25
CA ARG A 165 10.27 -13.71 -20.28
C ARG A 165 10.35 -12.59 -21.29
N ILE A 166 10.81 -11.40 -20.90
CA ILE A 166 10.91 -10.23 -21.78
C ILE A 166 12.37 -9.96 -22.15
N ASN A 167 13.23 -9.57 -21.22
CA ASN A 167 14.58 -9.13 -21.51
C ASN A 167 15.43 -10.22 -22.17
N ALA A 168 15.44 -11.43 -21.62
CA ALA A 168 16.27 -12.52 -22.15
C ALA A 168 15.82 -13.03 -23.53
N ARG A 169 14.52 -12.88 -23.86
CA ARG A 169 13.96 -13.42 -25.11
C ARG A 169 13.99 -12.43 -26.27
N PHE A 170 13.85 -11.13 -26.00
CA PHE A 170 13.61 -10.12 -27.03
C PHE A 170 14.69 -9.05 -27.10
N SER A 171 15.73 -9.11 -26.27
CA SER A 171 16.86 -8.18 -26.34
C SER A 171 18.20 -8.86 -26.09
N LYS A 172 19.17 -8.57 -26.96
CA LYS A 172 20.57 -9.00 -26.77
C LYS A 172 21.18 -8.31 -25.54
N ASP A 173 20.83 -7.03 -25.31
CA ASP A 173 21.36 -6.20 -24.23
C ASP A 173 20.56 -6.38 -22.92
N LYS A 174 19.50 -7.19 -22.94
CA LYS A 174 18.65 -7.51 -21.76
C LYS A 174 18.12 -6.28 -21.03
N ASN A 175 17.71 -5.24 -21.75
CA ASN A 175 17.38 -3.91 -21.18
C ASN A 175 16.00 -3.37 -21.62
N ILE A 176 15.04 -4.23 -21.98
CA ILE A 176 13.70 -3.78 -22.38
C ILE A 176 12.94 -3.27 -21.17
N LEU A 177 12.92 -4.05 -20.09
CA LEU A 177 12.28 -3.72 -18.82
C LEU A 177 13.33 -3.65 -17.72
N LYS A 178 13.26 -2.63 -16.88
CA LYS A 178 14.09 -2.50 -15.69
C LYS A 178 13.66 -3.50 -14.63
N ILE A 179 14.62 -4.11 -13.95
CA ILE A 179 14.37 -5.11 -12.90
C ILE A 179 14.35 -4.39 -11.55
N PRO A 180 13.18 -4.28 -10.89
CA PRO A 180 13.06 -3.57 -9.62
C PRO A 180 13.72 -4.32 -8.47
N GLN A 181 14.12 -3.58 -7.42
CA GLN A 181 14.64 -4.14 -6.18
C GLN A 181 13.66 -3.90 -5.03
N PRO A 182 13.52 -4.81 -4.07
CA PRO A 182 12.71 -4.54 -2.88
C PRO A 182 13.40 -3.52 -1.97
N ILE A 183 12.64 -2.58 -1.43
CA ILE A 183 13.03 -1.85 -0.21
C ILE A 183 12.29 -2.51 0.95
N ILE A 184 13.06 -3.13 1.85
CA ILE A 184 12.52 -3.61 3.12
C ILE A 184 12.58 -2.44 4.09
N MET A 185 11.41 -1.95 4.49
CA MET A 185 11.31 -0.82 5.40
C MET A 185 11.69 -1.23 6.81
N LYS A 186 12.68 -0.55 7.40
CA LYS A 186 13.12 -0.81 8.79
C LYS A 186 11.97 -0.66 9.80
N ASN A 187 11.06 0.27 9.54
CA ASN A 187 9.88 0.56 10.37
C ASN A 187 8.59 -0.02 9.79
N GLY A 188 8.65 -0.95 8.85
CA GLY A 188 7.50 -1.64 8.27
C GLY A 188 6.83 -2.61 9.25
N SER A 189 6.69 -2.19 10.50
CA SER A 189 6.05 -2.98 11.57
C SER A 189 4.63 -3.31 11.16
N LYS A 190 4.32 -4.60 11.13
CA LYS A 190 2.93 -5.05 10.94
C LYS A 190 2.12 -4.59 12.15
N ILE A 191 1.24 -3.62 11.94
CA ILE A 191 0.24 -3.27 12.95
C ILE A 191 -0.80 -4.38 12.98
N MET A 192 -1.02 -4.93 14.16
CA MET A 192 -1.91 -6.05 14.37
C MET A 192 -3.32 -5.58 14.77
N SER A 193 -4.28 -6.48 14.68
CA SER A 193 -5.67 -6.24 15.07
C SER A 193 -5.77 -5.86 16.55
N LEU A 194 -6.70 -4.96 16.89
CA LEU A 194 -6.95 -4.56 18.29
C LEU A 194 -7.67 -5.65 19.12
N ILE A 195 -8.30 -6.60 18.44
CA ILE A 195 -9.04 -7.70 19.09
C ILE A 195 -8.30 -9.03 19.06
N ASP A 196 -7.21 -9.11 18.28
CA ASP A 196 -6.37 -10.30 18.16
C ASP A 196 -4.95 -9.89 17.71
N GLY A 197 -4.05 -9.74 18.66
CA GLY A 197 -2.67 -9.32 18.40
C GLY A 197 -1.82 -10.27 17.56
N SER A 198 -2.35 -11.46 17.23
CA SER A 198 -1.70 -12.42 16.33
C SER A 198 -2.05 -12.19 14.86
N LYS A 199 -3.16 -11.48 14.55
CA LYS A 199 -3.63 -11.21 13.20
C LYS A 199 -3.30 -9.78 12.76
N LYS A 200 -2.89 -9.61 11.50
CA LYS A 200 -2.64 -8.30 10.90
C LYS A 200 -3.95 -7.48 10.88
N MET A 201 -3.86 -6.19 11.24
CA MET A 201 -4.96 -5.25 11.05
C MET A 201 -5.38 -5.21 9.57
N SER A 202 -6.67 -5.42 9.31
CA SER A 202 -7.18 -5.57 7.95
C SER A 202 -8.46 -4.78 7.71
N LYS A 203 -8.59 -4.22 6.51
CA LYS A 203 -9.82 -3.56 6.03
C LYS A 203 -10.98 -4.54 5.88
N SER A 204 -10.70 -5.80 5.55
CA SER A 204 -11.68 -6.84 5.29
C SER A 204 -12.19 -7.55 6.55
N ASP A 205 -11.68 -7.21 7.74
CA ASP A 205 -12.20 -7.78 8.98
C ASP A 205 -13.64 -7.27 9.21
N PRO A 206 -14.63 -8.17 9.35
CA PRO A 206 -16.03 -7.78 9.57
C PRO A 206 -16.23 -7.04 10.90
N ASN A 207 -15.34 -7.24 11.88
CA ASN A 207 -15.40 -6.55 13.15
C ASN A 207 -14.68 -5.19 13.07
N GLU A 208 -15.42 -4.11 12.97
CA GLU A 208 -14.87 -2.75 12.94
C GLU A 208 -14.06 -2.36 14.18
N GLY A 209 -14.25 -3.06 15.29
CA GLY A 209 -13.44 -2.89 16.50
C GLY A 209 -12.01 -3.41 16.37
N SER A 210 -11.70 -4.15 15.31
CA SER A 210 -10.37 -4.71 15.03
C SER A 210 -9.35 -3.66 14.58
N ARG A 211 -9.81 -2.48 14.10
CA ARG A 211 -8.98 -1.44 13.48
C ARG A 211 -9.40 -0.04 13.90
N ILE A 212 -8.49 0.91 13.78
CA ILE A 212 -8.78 2.34 13.84
C ILE A 212 -8.61 2.90 12.43
N ASN A 213 -9.71 3.43 11.87
CA ASN A 213 -9.67 4.12 10.60
C ASN A 213 -9.09 5.53 10.79
N LEU A 214 -8.41 6.07 9.77
CA LEU A 214 -7.79 7.40 9.86
C LEU A 214 -8.82 8.52 10.07
N LEU A 215 -10.05 8.29 9.65
CA LEU A 215 -11.16 9.22 9.76
C LEU A 215 -12.10 8.92 10.94
N ASP A 216 -11.77 7.96 11.80
CA ASP A 216 -12.56 7.71 13.03
C ASP A 216 -12.53 8.95 13.92
N PRO A 217 -13.71 9.44 14.40
CA PRO A 217 -13.74 10.57 15.33
C PRO A 217 -13.20 10.15 16.72
N PRO A 218 -12.80 11.12 17.56
CA PRO A 218 -12.18 10.86 18.87
C PRO A 218 -12.95 9.89 19.76
N GLU A 219 -14.28 9.95 19.75
CA GLU A 219 -15.15 9.10 20.56
C GLU A 219 -15.07 7.64 20.11
N ILE A 220 -14.96 7.40 18.80
CA ILE A 220 -14.82 6.06 18.22
C ILE A 220 -13.42 5.50 18.50
N ILE A 221 -12.37 6.31 18.36
CA ILE A 221 -11.00 5.93 18.71
C ILE A 221 -10.95 5.50 20.17
N THR A 222 -11.47 6.34 21.07
CA THR A 222 -11.55 6.07 22.52
C THR A 222 -12.27 4.76 22.81
N LYS A 223 -13.42 4.55 22.18
CA LYS A 223 -14.22 3.32 22.35
C LYS A 223 -13.46 2.08 21.88
N LYS A 224 -12.81 2.16 20.72
CA LYS A 224 -12.05 1.03 20.13
C LYS A 224 -10.83 0.68 20.98
N ILE A 225 -10.02 1.66 21.41
CA ILE A 225 -8.86 1.40 22.28
C ILE A 225 -9.29 0.87 23.65
N LYS A 226 -10.33 1.41 24.25
CA LYS A 226 -10.87 0.89 25.52
C LYS A 226 -11.23 -0.59 25.42
N ARG A 227 -11.80 -1.02 24.30
CA ARG A 227 -12.22 -2.41 24.03
C ARG A 227 -11.12 -3.30 23.47
N ALA A 228 -9.98 -2.73 23.05
CA ALA A 228 -8.85 -3.50 22.56
C ALA A 228 -8.48 -4.59 23.58
N LYS A 229 -8.17 -5.79 23.06
CA LYS A 229 -7.82 -6.94 23.89
C LYS A 229 -6.60 -6.62 24.77
N SER A 230 -6.59 -7.07 25.99
CA SER A 230 -5.53 -6.92 26.97
C SER A 230 -5.55 -8.11 27.94
N ASP A 231 -4.42 -8.38 28.56
CA ASP A 231 -4.26 -9.38 29.62
C ASP A 231 -4.43 -8.78 31.01
N SER A 232 -4.20 -9.55 32.05
CA SER A 232 -4.30 -9.13 33.46
C SER A 232 -2.97 -8.71 34.07
N SER A 233 -1.87 -8.76 33.32
CA SER A 233 -0.53 -8.47 33.82
C SER A 233 -0.29 -6.97 33.93
N ILE A 234 0.53 -6.58 34.90
CA ILE A 234 1.05 -5.22 35.06
C ILE A 234 2.26 -5.05 34.12
N GLY A 235 2.48 -3.83 33.67
CA GLY A 235 3.52 -3.48 32.72
C GLY A 235 3.13 -3.77 31.27
N ILE A 236 3.73 -3.02 30.34
CA ILE A 236 3.51 -3.16 28.91
C ILE A 236 4.84 -3.63 28.30
N GLU A 237 4.86 -4.85 27.79
CA GLU A 237 6.07 -5.52 27.32
C GLU A 237 6.04 -5.71 25.80
N PHE A 238 7.20 -5.60 25.16
CA PHE A 238 7.34 -5.79 23.72
C PHE A 238 7.79 -7.21 23.33
N ASN A 239 8.73 -7.75 24.07
CA ASN A 239 9.41 -9.00 23.70
C ASN A 239 8.78 -10.27 24.29
N ASN A 240 7.67 -10.16 24.98
CA ASN A 240 6.97 -11.30 25.55
C ASN A 240 6.03 -11.95 24.51
N PRO A 241 6.30 -13.18 24.02
CA PRO A 241 5.50 -13.85 23.00
C PRO A 241 4.06 -14.20 23.48
N GLU A 242 3.85 -14.31 24.78
CA GLU A 242 2.54 -14.58 25.37
C GLU A 242 1.64 -13.33 25.43
N ARG A 243 2.20 -12.16 25.09
CA ARG A 243 1.51 -10.86 25.17
C ARG A 243 1.50 -10.11 23.83
N PRO A 244 0.94 -10.69 22.75
CA PRO A 244 0.95 -10.08 21.41
C PRO A 244 0.19 -8.74 21.36
N GLU A 245 -0.82 -8.54 22.20
CA GLU A 245 -1.58 -7.29 22.30
C GLU A 245 -0.73 -6.17 22.91
N SER A 246 0.08 -6.48 23.93
CA SER A 246 1.05 -5.58 24.55
C SER A 246 2.07 -5.11 23.52
N LYS A 247 2.68 -6.05 22.81
CA LYS A 247 3.60 -5.78 21.71
C LYS A 247 3.00 -4.84 20.66
N ASN A 248 1.77 -5.11 20.22
CA ASN A 248 1.09 -4.34 19.19
C ASN A 248 0.82 -2.89 19.63
N LEU A 249 0.23 -2.70 20.80
CA LEU A 249 -0.11 -1.35 21.27
C LEU A 249 1.13 -0.54 21.64
N LEU A 250 2.17 -1.17 22.18
CA LEU A 250 3.45 -0.51 22.46
C LEU A 250 4.16 -0.08 21.15
N MET A 251 4.10 -0.92 20.11
CA MET A 251 4.59 -0.58 18.77
C MET A 251 3.88 0.66 18.22
N ILE A 252 2.55 0.70 18.29
CA ILE A 252 1.77 1.84 17.83
C ILE A 252 2.20 3.10 18.60
N TYR A 253 2.30 3.02 19.92
CA TYR A 253 2.72 4.14 20.76
C TYR A 253 4.15 4.62 20.42
N SER A 254 5.10 3.70 20.26
CA SER A 254 6.49 4.00 19.87
C SER A 254 6.55 4.77 18.55
N ILE A 255 5.84 4.30 17.51
CA ILE A 255 5.82 4.97 16.20
C ILE A 255 5.22 6.38 16.30
N LEU A 256 4.11 6.55 17.03
CA LEU A 256 3.42 7.82 17.15
C LEU A 256 4.19 8.84 18.00
N SER A 257 4.83 8.38 19.08
CA SER A 257 5.62 9.25 19.95
C SER A 257 7.03 9.53 19.44
N GLY A 258 7.50 8.78 18.44
CA GLY A 258 8.88 8.85 17.94
C GLY A 258 9.94 8.31 18.92
N LYS A 259 9.51 7.65 20.01
CA LYS A 259 10.41 7.05 20.99
C LYS A 259 10.82 5.65 20.57
N GLU A 260 12.05 5.25 20.91
CA GLU A 260 12.49 3.88 20.74
C GLU A 260 11.66 2.90 21.61
N ILE A 261 11.45 1.68 21.12
CA ILE A 261 10.63 0.67 21.80
C ILE A 261 11.14 0.40 23.24
N SER A 262 12.46 0.33 23.41
CA SER A 262 13.08 0.12 24.73
C SER A 262 12.80 1.26 25.71
N GLN A 263 12.70 2.49 25.22
CA GLN A 263 12.33 3.64 26.05
C GLN A 263 10.84 3.56 26.46
N CYS A 264 9.96 3.18 25.51
CA CYS A 264 8.54 2.99 25.80
C CYS A 264 8.32 1.83 26.79
N GLU A 265 9.03 0.71 26.63
CA GLU A 265 8.94 -0.45 27.53
C GLU A 265 9.34 -0.06 28.95
N ASN A 266 10.45 0.67 29.11
CA ASN A 266 10.89 1.17 30.43
C ASN A 266 9.89 2.16 31.04
N GLU A 267 9.27 3.04 30.23
CA GLU A 267 8.27 4.01 30.69
C GLU A 267 7.01 3.32 31.24
N PHE A 268 6.67 2.14 30.71
CA PHE A 268 5.43 1.44 31.04
C PHE A 268 5.60 0.14 31.83
N LEU A 269 6.80 -0.11 32.41
CA LEU A 269 7.09 -1.32 33.19
C LEU A 269 6.11 -1.59 34.33
N GLU A 270 5.69 -0.56 35.04
CA GLU A 270 4.76 -0.64 36.17
C GLU A 270 3.35 -0.07 35.85
N THR A 271 3.09 0.20 34.55
CA THR A 271 1.86 0.83 34.13
C THR A 271 0.77 -0.20 33.87
N GLY A 272 -0.39 -0.03 34.47
CA GLY A 272 -1.57 -0.85 34.17
C GLY A 272 -2.23 -0.47 32.84
N TRP A 273 -2.95 -1.42 32.24
CA TRP A 273 -3.64 -1.26 30.97
C TRP A 273 -4.58 -0.04 30.86
N GLY A 274 -5.27 0.31 31.98
CA GLY A 274 -6.18 1.46 32.00
C GLY A 274 -5.45 2.77 31.70
N THR A 275 -4.32 3.00 32.35
CA THR A 275 -3.49 4.19 32.16
C THR A 275 -2.85 4.19 30.77
N PHE A 276 -2.26 3.07 30.34
CA PHE A 276 -1.64 2.97 29.04
C PHE A 276 -2.62 3.19 27.89
N LYS A 277 -3.83 2.58 27.97
CA LYS A 277 -4.89 2.80 26.96
C LYS A 277 -5.35 4.25 26.87
N LYS A 278 -5.34 4.99 27.99
CA LYS A 278 -5.64 6.43 27.97
C LYS A 278 -4.55 7.20 27.21
N LEU A 279 -3.28 6.96 27.52
CA LEU A 279 -2.15 7.64 26.88
C LEU A 279 -2.06 7.37 25.38
N ILE A 280 -2.21 6.11 24.95
CA ILE A 280 -2.20 5.77 23.52
C ILE A 280 -3.42 6.36 22.79
N THR A 281 -4.57 6.50 23.46
CA THR A 281 -5.75 7.15 22.89
C THR A 281 -5.50 8.64 22.63
N GLU A 282 -4.93 9.34 23.61
CA GLU A 282 -4.56 10.75 23.50
C GLU A 282 -3.56 10.95 22.36
N GLN A 283 -2.52 10.13 22.30
CA GLN A 283 -1.49 10.17 21.24
C GLN A 283 -2.08 9.90 19.84
N LEU A 284 -3.01 8.93 19.70
CA LEU A 284 -3.70 8.64 18.44
C LEU A 284 -4.56 9.82 17.98
N ILE A 285 -5.36 10.41 18.88
CA ILE A 285 -6.23 11.55 18.56
C ILE A 285 -5.38 12.73 18.11
N GLU A 286 -4.32 13.06 18.86
CA GLU A 286 -3.40 14.15 18.53
C GLU A 286 -2.73 13.94 17.16
N SER A 287 -2.30 12.72 16.86
CA SER A 287 -1.63 12.39 15.60
C SER A 287 -2.59 12.38 14.40
N LEU A 288 -3.86 11.98 14.60
CA LEU A 288 -4.85 11.89 13.52
C LEU A 288 -5.57 13.23 13.25
N GLU A 289 -5.67 14.12 14.22
CA GLU A 289 -6.36 15.40 14.05
C GLU A 289 -5.85 16.24 12.87
N PRO A 290 -4.53 16.46 12.67
CA PRO A 290 -4.02 17.23 11.54
C PRO A 290 -4.31 16.53 10.19
N ILE A 291 -4.25 15.20 10.16
CA ILE A 291 -4.59 14.41 8.96
C ILE A 291 -6.07 14.62 8.60
N GLN A 292 -6.96 14.51 9.58
CA GLN A 292 -8.40 14.69 9.40
C GLN A 292 -8.77 16.11 8.97
N LYS A 293 -8.11 17.12 9.53
CA LYS A 293 -8.28 18.52 9.13
C LYS A 293 -7.87 18.74 7.67
N LYS A 294 -6.68 18.26 7.28
CA LYS A 294 -6.17 18.40 5.91
C LYS A 294 -7.02 17.61 4.92
N TYR A 295 -7.46 16.39 5.28
CA TYR A 295 -8.38 15.59 4.47
C TYR A 295 -9.70 16.34 4.19
N LYS A 296 -10.33 16.92 5.23
CA LYS A 296 -11.57 17.68 5.07
C LYS A 296 -11.41 18.87 4.13
N LEU A 297 -10.28 19.57 4.18
CA LEU A 297 -10.00 20.66 3.25
C LEU A 297 -9.93 20.17 1.81
N LEU A 298 -9.18 19.07 1.55
CA LEU A 298 -9.01 18.52 0.21
C LEU A 298 -10.31 17.98 -0.38
N ILE A 299 -11.13 17.28 0.39
CA ILE A 299 -12.41 16.74 -0.08
C ILE A 299 -13.43 17.85 -0.38
N ASN A 300 -13.35 18.95 0.34
CA ASN A 300 -14.21 20.13 0.12
C ASN A 300 -13.69 21.05 -1.01
N ASP A 301 -12.50 20.79 -1.55
CA ASP A 301 -11.96 21.47 -2.72
C ASP A 301 -11.66 20.46 -3.85
N PRO A 302 -12.70 20.02 -4.58
CA PRO A 302 -12.54 19.07 -5.70
C PRO A 302 -11.64 19.60 -6.81
N TYR A 303 -11.55 20.92 -7.00
CA TYR A 303 -10.70 21.52 -8.02
C TYR A 303 -9.23 21.27 -7.72
N GLN A 304 -8.80 21.55 -6.49
CA GLN A 304 -7.41 21.31 -6.06
C GLN A 304 -7.04 19.83 -6.16
N LEU A 305 -7.92 18.93 -5.69
CA LEU A 305 -7.66 17.51 -5.72
C LEU A 305 -7.58 16.96 -7.14
N ASN A 306 -8.50 17.38 -8.02
CA ASN A 306 -8.46 17.01 -9.43
C ASN A 306 -7.21 17.54 -10.13
N LYS A 307 -6.74 18.75 -9.79
CA LYS A 307 -5.49 19.28 -10.33
C LYS A 307 -4.30 18.41 -9.94
N ILE A 308 -4.20 18.01 -8.68
CA ILE A 308 -3.14 17.11 -8.18
C ILE A 308 -3.16 15.78 -8.96
N LEU A 309 -4.35 15.19 -9.12
CA LEU A 309 -4.48 13.90 -9.82
C LEU A 309 -4.19 14.03 -11.31
N ASN A 310 -4.61 15.09 -11.97
CA ASN A 310 -4.33 15.32 -13.39
C ASN A 310 -2.82 15.47 -13.64
N GLU A 311 -2.13 16.31 -12.86
CA GLU A 311 -0.68 16.48 -12.96
C GLU A 311 0.07 15.17 -12.70
N GLY A 312 -0.38 14.37 -11.73
CA GLY A 312 0.18 13.05 -11.44
C GLY A 312 -0.10 12.03 -12.55
N ASN A 313 -1.32 12.02 -13.09
CA ASN A 313 -1.71 11.15 -14.21
C ASN A 313 -0.88 11.47 -15.46
N GLU A 314 -0.75 12.74 -15.85
CA GLU A 314 0.04 13.14 -17.03
C GLU A 314 1.48 12.65 -16.94
N LYS A 315 2.15 12.89 -15.83
CA LYS A 315 3.54 12.40 -15.62
C LYS A 315 3.63 10.87 -15.66
N ALA A 316 2.67 10.20 -15.03
CA ALA A 316 2.65 8.74 -14.98
C ALA A 316 2.32 8.14 -16.35
N GLU A 317 1.39 8.71 -17.09
CA GLU A 317 0.99 8.27 -18.43
C GLU A 317 2.14 8.41 -19.44
N ASP A 318 2.84 9.55 -19.45
CA ASP A 318 3.99 9.78 -20.31
C ASP A 318 5.05 8.69 -20.13
N LEU A 319 5.40 8.39 -18.89
CA LEU A 319 6.42 7.38 -18.59
C LEU A 319 5.93 5.96 -18.92
N ALA A 320 4.69 5.64 -18.56
CA ALA A 320 4.08 4.35 -18.86
C ALA A 320 4.03 4.09 -20.37
N ASN A 321 3.63 5.10 -21.15
CA ASN A 321 3.56 5.00 -22.61
C ASN A 321 4.94 4.84 -23.26
N GLN A 322 5.98 5.50 -22.73
CA GLN A 322 7.36 5.31 -23.20
C GLN A 322 7.82 3.85 -23.00
N THR A 323 7.56 3.30 -21.81
CA THR A 323 7.91 1.91 -21.51
C THR A 323 7.10 0.93 -22.35
N LEU A 324 5.78 1.13 -22.45
CA LEU A 324 4.90 0.30 -23.26
C LEU A 324 5.31 0.30 -24.73
N LYS A 325 5.61 1.47 -25.30
CA LYS A 325 6.12 1.61 -26.67
C LYS A 325 7.42 0.82 -26.87
N ARG A 326 8.36 0.94 -25.92
CA ARG A 326 9.63 0.20 -25.94
C ARG A 326 9.40 -1.31 -25.95
N VAL A 327 8.48 -1.80 -25.13
CA VAL A 327 8.10 -3.22 -25.07
C VAL A 327 7.48 -3.67 -26.39
N LYS A 328 6.47 -2.96 -26.90
CA LYS A 328 5.76 -3.29 -28.15
C LYS A 328 6.71 -3.35 -29.34
N SER A 329 7.58 -2.36 -29.47
CA SER A 329 8.58 -2.32 -30.55
C SER A 329 9.51 -3.55 -30.52
N LYS A 330 10.00 -3.94 -29.34
CA LYS A 330 10.88 -5.10 -29.18
C LYS A 330 10.18 -6.45 -29.38
N LEU A 331 8.88 -6.52 -29.13
CA LEU A 331 8.05 -7.70 -29.39
C LEU A 331 7.57 -7.80 -30.85
N GLY A 332 7.83 -6.79 -31.68
CA GLY A 332 7.46 -6.80 -33.10
C GLY A 332 6.03 -6.37 -33.40
N PHE A 333 5.40 -5.62 -32.51
CA PHE A 333 4.10 -5.02 -32.81
C PHE A 333 4.23 -3.97 -33.91
N PHE A 334 3.22 -3.90 -34.77
CA PHE A 334 3.15 -2.89 -35.81
C PHE A 334 3.09 -1.48 -35.22
N GLU A 335 3.93 -0.58 -35.69
CA GLU A 335 3.88 0.85 -35.38
C GLU A 335 3.46 1.62 -36.63
N MET A 336 2.39 2.44 -36.50
CA MET A 336 2.03 3.35 -37.59
C MET A 336 3.07 4.46 -37.70
N GLU A 337 3.58 4.68 -38.91
CA GLU A 337 4.38 5.87 -39.23
C GLU A 337 3.47 7.09 -39.10
N LYS A 338 3.89 8.10 -38.33
CA LYS A 338 3.18 9.37 -38.17
C LYS A 338 3.55 10.34 -39.28
#